data_67fc60e9b0b940f28772abeb8286022c
#
_entry.id   67fc60e9b0b940f28772abeb8286022c
#
_cell.length_a   1.000
_cell.length_b   1.000
_cell.length_c   1.000
_cell.angle_alpha   90.00
_cell.angle_beta   90.00
_cell.angle_gamma   90.00
#
_symmetry.space_group_name_H-M   'P 1'
#
loop_
_entity.id
_entity.type
_entity.pdbx_description
1 polymer ?
#
loop_
_entity_poly.entity_id
_entity_poly.type
_entity_poly.pdbx_seq_one_letter_code
_entity_poly.pdbx_strand_id
1 'polypeptide(L)'
;MKKEEIVDILEKTGAIQHGHFILSSGKRSAIYCQCAKLFIYPEIAEKICSELAIKVINEIKLDIDYIVAPAMGGVLVGYELARQLKTKSVFYERVNGTFELRRGFEIEPNAKVVLVEDVITTGKSANECIIELNKIGVNLLATVCLIDRTNNESVIKNPISIHKLDIPICDEDSLPDEL
;
A
#
# COMPACT_ATOMS: atom_id res chain seq x y z
N MET A 1 13.98 -9.70 7.75
CA MET A 1 14.18 -8.75 8.89
C MET A 1 13.28 -9.14 10.06
N LYS A 2 13.62 -8.78 11.32
CA LYS A 2 12.72 -8.92 12.47
C LYS A 2 11.65 -7.83 12.45
N LYS A 3 10.49 -8.11 13.05
CA LYS A 3 9.36 -7.15 13.08
C LYS A 3 9.74 -5.82 13.74
N GLU A 4 10.48 -5.88 14.83
CA GLU A 4 10.94 -4.71 15.59
C GLU A 4 11.88 -3.81 14.76
N GLU A 5 12.74 -4.42 13.95
CA GLU A 5 13.66 -3.70 13.07
C GLU A 5 12.90 -2.96 11.94
N ILE A 6 11.84 -3.58 11.41
CA ILE A 6 10.98 -2.95 10.40
C ILE A 6 10.28 -1.72 10.99
N VAL A 7 9.71 -1.85 12.19
CA VAL A 7 9.03 -0.75 12.90
C VAL A 7 10.01 0.40 13.15
N ASP A 8 11.20 0.10 13.70
CA ASP A 8 12.24 1.09 13.97
C ASP A 8 12.64 1.87 12.70
N ILE A 9 12.76 1.19 11.56
CA ILE A 9 13.03 1.84 10.28
C ILE A 9 11.88 2.76 9.85
N LEU A 10 10.64 2.29 9.95
CA LEU A 10 9.46 3.08 9.56
C LEU A 10 9.30 4.33 10.44
N GLU A 11 9.62 4.24 11.72
CA GLU A 11 9.61 5.38 12.64
C GLU A 11 10.78 6.34 12.38
N LYS A 12 12.01 5.84 12.27
CA LYS A 12 13.20 6.66 12.01
C LYS A 12 13.15 7.42 10.69
N THR A 13 12.54 6.85 9.67
CA THR A 13 12.31 7.54 8.39
C THR A 13 11.14 8.51 8.43
N GLY A 14 10.32 8.47 9.49
CA GLY A 14 9.10 9.25 9.63
C GLY A 14 7.94 8.73 8.76
N ALA A 15 8.05 7.50 8.24
CA ALA A 15 6.95 6.82 7.57
C ALA A 15 5.80 6.52 8.54
N ILE A 16 6.13 6.25 9.80
CA ILE A 16 5.21 6.20 10.93
C ILE A 16 5.56 7.35 11.87
N GLN A 17 4.56 8.11 12.29
CA GLN A 17 4.72 9.25 13.19
C GLN A 17 3.72 9.12 14.33
N HIS A 18 4.20 9.31 15.58
CA HIS A 18 3.36 9.36 16.78
C HIS A 18 3.04 10.81 17.13
N GLY A 19 1.82 11.08 17.57
CA GLY A 19 1.36 12.41 17.94
C GLY A 19 -0.15 12.55 17.82
N HIS A 20 -0.66 13.78 17.86
CA HIS A 20 -2.07 14.07 17.70
C HIS A 20 -2.35 14.54 16.27
N PHE A 21 -3.01 13.70 15.47
CA PHE A 21 -3.28 14.00 14.07
C PHE A 21 -4.79 14.09 13.81
N ILE A 22 -5.19 15.09 13.02
CA ILE A 22 -6.54 15.19 12.46
C ILE A 22 -6.47 14.61 11.04
N LEU A 23 -7.22 13.53 10.81
CA LEU A 23 -7.29 12.87 9.50
C LEU A 23 -8.20 13.67 8.55
N SER A 24 -8.09 13.43 7.25
CA SER A 24 -8.95 14.05 6.22
C SER A 24 -10.45 13.78 6.41
N SER A 25 -10.79 12.74 7.17
CA SER A 25 -12.16 12.41 7.57
C SER A 25 -12.68 13.25 8.76
N GLY A 26 -11.85 14.12 9.36
CA GLY A 26 -12.12 14.82 10.60
C GLY A 26 -11.84 14.00 11.87
N LYS A 27 -11.64 12.69 11.75
CA LYS A 27 -11.32 11.82 12.88
C LYS A 27 -9.90 12.04 13.39
N ARG A 28 -9.67 11.73 14.67
CA ARG A 28 -8.36 11.87 15.32
C ARG A 28 -7.62 10.54 15.36
N SER A 29 -6.29 10.60 15.31
CA SER A 29 -5.42 9.44 15.39
C SER A 29 -4.14 9.78 16.14
N ALA A 30 -3.68 8.87 16.98
CA ALA A 30 -2.37 8.96 17.66
C ALA A 30 -1.20 8.63 16.73
N ILE A 31 -1.48 8.06 15.54
CA ILE A 31 -0.47 7.65 14.59
C ILE A 31 -0.84 8.14 13.19
N TYR A 32 0.14 8.73 12.50
CA TYR A 32 0.04 9.12 11.10
C TYR A 32 1.04 8.34 10.25
N CYS A 33 0.60 7.83 9.10
CA CYS A 33 1.44 7.10 8.17
C CYS A 33 1.67 7.95 6.92
N GLN A 34 2.95 8.20 6.61
CA GLN A 34 3.39 8.89 5.40
C GLN A 34 4.55 8.11 4.76
N CYS A 35 4.20 7.01 4.11
CA CYS A 35 5.18 6.07 3.56
C CYS A 35 6.08 6.67 2.48
N ALA A 36 5.66 7.77 1.83
CA ALA A 36 6.51 8.50 0.89
C ALA A 36 7.85 8.94 1.52
N LYS A 37 7.89 9.18 2.84
CA LYS A 37 9.13 9.53 3.56
C LYS A 37 10.17 8.41 3.58
N LEU A 38 9.75 7.14 3.54
CA LEU A 38 10.66 6.01 3.40
C LEU A 38 11.50 6.12 2.12
N PHE A 39 10.89 6.59 1.04
CA PHE A 39 11.52 6.68 -0.29
C PHE A 39 12.46 7.88 -0.46
N ILE A 40 12.59 8.76 0.55
CA ILE A 40 13.69 9.75 0.63
C ILE A 40 15.04 9.02 0.74
N TYR A 41 15.04 7.80 1.28
CA TYR A 41 16.22 6.97 1.52
C TYR A 41 16.17 5.70 0.65
N PRO A 42 16.63 5.74 -0.63
CA PRO A 42 16.47 4.64 -1.57
C PRO A 42 17.01 3.29 -1.08
N GLU A 43 18.17 3.28 -0.41
CA GLU A 43 18.77 2.06 0.14
C GLU A 43 17.93 1.43 1.28
N ILE A 44 17.24 2.25 2.05
CA ILE A 44 16.34 1.79 3.11
C ILE A 44 15.04 1.28 2.50
N ALA A 45 14.49 2.01 1.52
CA ALA A 45 13.31 1.60 0.76
C ALA A 45 13.53 0.25 0.06
N GLU A 46 14.73 0.06 -0.55
CA GLU A 46 15.13 -1.22 -1.14
C GLU A 46 15.04 -2.37 -0.13
N LYS A 47 15.59 -2.20 1.08
CA LYS A 47 15.56 -3.24 2.13
C LYS A 47 14.13 -3.59 2.54
N ILE A 48 13.29 -2.61 2.78
CA ILE A 48 11.88 -2.82 3.16
C ILE A 48 11.09 -3.48 2.03
N CYS A 49 11.24 -3.02 0.79
CA CYS A 49 10.55 -3.61 -0.36
C CYS A 49 11.07 -5.01 -0.70
N SER A 50 12.35 -5.33 -0.41
CA SER A 50 12.89 -6.68 -0.52
C SER A 50 12.20 -7.65 0.45
N GLU A 51 11.97 -7.25 1.70
CA GLU A 51 11.20 -8.05 2.67
C GLU A 51 9.74 -8.24 2.21
N LEU A 52 9.13 -7.20 1.64
CA LEU A 52 7.79 -7.30 1.06
C LEU A 52 7.76 -8.29 -0.11
N ALA A 53 8.76 -8.23 -1.00
CA ALA A 53 8.89 -9.15 -2.13
C ALA A 53 9.01 -10.61 -1.67
N ILE A 54 9.80 -10.87 -0.62
CA ILE A 54 9.92 -12.21 -0.02
C ILE A 54 8.55 -12.72 0.48
N LYS A 55 7.77 -11.88 1.16
CA LYS A 55 6.41 -12.25 1.60
C LYS A 55 5.50 -12.56 0.41
N VAL A 56 5.51 -11.69 -0.60
CA VAL A 56 4.70 -11.87 -1.83
C VAL A 56 5.02 -13.19 -2.52
N ILE A 57 6.31 -13.52 -2.70
CA ILE A 57 6.74 -14.79 -3.32
C ILE A 57 6.26 -15.99 -2.49
N ASN A 58 6.39 -15.92 -1.18
CA ASN A 58 6.02 -17.04 -0.30
C ASN A 58 4.52 -17.29 -0.26
N GLU A 59 3.69 -16.26 -0.38
CA GLU A 59 2.24 -16.39 -0.31
C GLU A 59 1.61 -16.69 -1.67
N ILE A 60 2.07 -16.04 -2.76
CA ILE A 60 1.46 -16.17 -4.08
C ILE A 60 1.92 -17.44 -4.80
N LYS A 61 3.21 -17.78 -4.75
CA LYS A 61 3.81 -18.98 -5.39
C LYS A 61 3.50 -19.14 -6.89
N LEU A 62 3.24 -18.04 -7.57
CA LEU A 62 2.94 -17.94 -9.01
C LEU A 62 3.78 -16.81 -9.61
N ASP A 63 4.06 -16.93 -10.91
CA ASP A 63 4.65 -15.81 -11.65
C ASP A 63 3.71 -14.62 -11.66
N ILE A 64 4.28 -13.43 -11.56
CA ILE A 64 3.55 -12.15 -11.57
C ILE A 64 3.94 -11.40 -12.84
N ASP A 65 2.96 -11.01 -13.65
CA ASP A 65 3.22 -10.28 -14.90
C ASP A 65 3.33 -8.78 -14.66
N TYR A 66 2.52 -8.24 -13.73
CA TYR A 66 2.49 -6.81 -13.41
C TYR A 66 2.32 -6.53 -11.92
N ILE A 67 3.06 -5.55 -11.44
CA ILE A 67 2.72 -4.80 -10.23
C ILE A 67 1.96 -3.56 -10.68
N VAL A 68 0.77 -3.35 -10.12
CA VAL A 68 -0.10 -2.23 -10.42
C VAL A 68 -0.32 -1.39 -9.18
N ALA A 69 -0.20 -0.08 -9.28
CA ALA A 69 -0.35 0.82 -8.15
C ALA A 69 -1.34 1.96 -8.44
N PRO A 70 -2.18 2.38 -7.48
CA PRO A 70 -2.85 3.67 -7.55
C PRO A 70 -1.86 4.82 -7.33
N ALA A 71 -1.85 5.82 -8.21
CA ALA A 71 -1.08 7.04 -7.95
C ALA A 71 -1.79 7.90 -6.88
N MET A 72 -1.02 8.61 -6.02
CA MET A 72 0.44 8.74 -6.05
C MET A 72 1.15 7.82 -5.05
N GLY A 73 0.55 7.51 -3.88
CA GLY A 73 1.20 6.82 -2.78
C GLY A 73 1.82 5.48 -3.19
N GLY A 74 1.08 4.69 -3.96
CA GLY A 74 1.51 3.37 -4.41
C GLY A 74 2.63 3.35 -5.47
N VAL A 75 2.91 4.47 -6.16
CA VAL A 75 3.81 4.45 -7.34
C VAL A 75 5.23 4.03 -6.99
N LEU A 76 5.82 4.62 -5.94
CA LEU A 76 7.21 4.32 -5.57
C LEU A 76 7.36 2.91 -5.02
N VAL A 77 6.45 2.48 -4.16
CA VAL A 77 6.45 1.10 -3.65
C VAL A 77 6.19 0.11 -4.77
N GLY A 78 5.30 0.43 -5.71
CA GLY A 78 5.00 -0.40 -6.87
C GLY A 78 6.21 -0.59 -7.79
N TYR A 79 6.90 0.50 -8.10
CA TYR A 79 8.12 0.44 -8.90
C TYR A 79 9.21 -0.40 -8.22
N GLU A 80 9.47 -0.15 -6.93
CA GLU A 80 10.51 -0.85 -6.20
C GLU A 80 10.16 -2.33 -5.99
N LEU A 81 8.92 -2.66 -5.67
CA LEU A 81 8.47 -4.05 -5.56
C LEU A 81 8.61 -4.79 -6.89
N ALA A 82 8.22 -4.17 -8.02
CA ALA A 82 8.38 -4.75 -9.34
C ALA A 82 9.85 -4.99 -9.70
N ARG A 83 10.75 -4.05 -9.32
CA ARG A 83 12.20 -4.21 -9.48
C ARG A 83 12.72 -5.43 -8.72
N GLN A 84 12.28 -5.63 -7.47
CA GLN A 84 12.65 -6.78 -6.64
C GLN A 84 12.15 -8.10 -7.23
N LEU A 85 10.91 -8.10 -7.74
CA LEU A 85 10.27 -9.27 -8.35
C LEU A 85 10.65 -9.49 -9.81
N LYS A 86 11.42 -8.57 -10.42
CA LYS A 86 11.83 -8.59 -11.84
C LYS A 86 10.65 -8.68 -12.80
N THR A 87 9.58 -7.94 -12.51
CA THR A 87 8.37 -7.87 -13.31
C THR A 87 8.06 -6.44 -13.76
N LYS A 88 7.00 -6.27 -14.55
CA LYS A 88 6.56 -4.97 -15.07
C LYS A 88 5.87 -4.16 -13.98
N SER A 89 6.02 -2.82 -14.02
CA SER A 89 5.33 -1.88 -13.12
C SER A 89 4.53 -0.88 -13.92
N VAL A 90 3.25 -0.72 -13.57
CA VAL A 90 2.37 0.31 -14.12
C VAL A 90 1.55 0.92 -12.99
N PHE A 91 0.95 2.10 -13.24
CA PHE A 91 0.11 2.74 -12.26
C PHE A 91 -1.12 3.38 -12.89
N TYR A 92 -2.18 3.45 -12.10
CA TYR A 92 -3.40 4.17 -12.41
C TYR A 92 -3.33 5.60 -11.88
N GLU A 93 -3.79 6.56 -12.66
CA GLU A 93 -3.92 7.97 -12.25
C GLU A 93 -5.38 8.32 -12.02
N ARG A 94 -5.66 9.12 -11.00
CA ARG A 94 -7.02 9.62 -10.78
C ARG A 94 -7.29 10.81 -11.69
N VAL A 95 -8.25 10.65 -12.60
CA VAL A 95 -8.68 11.65 -13.57
C VAL A 95 -10.18 11.88 -13.37
N ASN A 96 -10.59 13.11 -13.06
CA ASN A 96 -12.00 13.44 -12.82
C ASN A 96 -12.72 12.50 -11.84
N GLY A 97 -11.99 12.05 -10.81
CA GLY A 97 -12.54 11.17 -9.77
C GLY A 97 -12.43 9.67 -10.06
N THR A 98 -12.08 9.25 -11.27
CA THR A 98 -11.95 7.84 -11.69
C THR A 98 -10.50 7.46 -11.90
N PHE A 99 -10.13 6.22 -11.64
CA PHE A 99 -8.80 5.72 -11.96
C PHE A 99 -8.72 5.30 -13.42
N GLU A 100 -7.69 5.78 -14.12
CA GLU A 100 -7.43 5.49 -15.52
C GLU A 100 -5.99 5.00 -15.72
N LEU A 101 -5.82 3.98 -16.55
CA LEU A 101 -4.52 3.54 -17.02
C LEU A 101 -4.09 4.46 -18.18
N ARG A 102 -3.07 5.27 -17.95
CA ARG A 102 -2.63 6.32 -18.89
C ARG A 102 -1.20 6.10 -19.34
N ARG A 103 -0.61 7.12 -20.00
CA ARG A 103 0.80 7.16 -20.42
C ARG A 103 1.20 6.06 -21.41
N GLY A 104 0.21 5.50 -22.13
CA GLY A 104 0.46 4.38 -23.04
C GLY A 104 0.72 3.05 -22.33
N PHE A 105 0.39 2.95 -21.02
CA PHE A 105 0.40 1.68 -20.33
C PHE A 105 -0.73 0.79 -20.81
N GLU A 106 -0.39 -0.48 -21.05
CA GLU A 106 -1.34 -1.53 -21.44
C GLU A 106 -1.11 -2.75 -20.55
N ILE A 107 -2.20 -3.43 -20.21
CA ILE A 107 -2.19 -4.70 -19.47
C ILE A 107 -3.01 -5.69 -20.29
N GLU A 108 -2.43 -6.84 -20.61
CA GLU A 108 -3.09 -7.85 -21.41
C GLU A 108 -4.20 -8.56 -20.58
N PRO A 109 -5.33 -8.96 -21.20
CA PRO A 109 -6.31 -9.83 -20.55
C PRO A 109 -5.65 -11.12 -20.03
N ASN A 110 -6.15 -11.61 -18.89
CA ASN A 110 -5.60 -12.76 -18.15
C ASN A 110 -4.21 -12.57 -17.56
N ALA A 111 -3.58 -11.39 -17.69
CA ALA A 111 -2.31 -11.11 -17.02
C ALA A 111 -2.46 -11.31 -15.50
N LYS A 112 -1.44 -11.87 -14.88
CA LYS A 112 -1.36 -12.10 -13.42
C LYS A 112 -0.87 -10.82 -12.75
N VAL A 113 -1.74 -10.18 -11.98
CA VAL A 113 -1.54 -8.85 -11.42
C VAL A 113 -1.50 -8.90 -9.90
N VAL A 114 -0.57 -8.14 -9.32
CA VAL A 114 -0.59 -7.79 -7.90
C VAL A 114 -0.82 -6.28 -7.79
N LEU A 115 -1.85 -5.89 -7.04
CA LEU A 115 -2.10 -4.48 -6.71
C LEU A 115 -1.30 -4.11 -5.46
N VAL A 116 -0.59 -2.97 -5.49
CA VAL A 116 0.18 -2.50 -4.34
C VAL A 116 -0.17 -1.06 -3.98
N GLU A 117 -0.32 -0.80 -2.69
CA GLU A 117 -0.48 0.51 -2.07
C GLU A 117 0.63 0.77 -1.06
N ASP A 118 0.82 2.01 -0.68
CA ASP A 118 1.68 2.34 0.46
C ASP A 118 1.00 2.04 1.80
N VAL A 119 -0.23 2.50 1.98
CA VAL A 119 -1.06 2.25 3.18
C VAL A 119 -2.48 1.88 2.76
N ILE A 120 -3.00 0.78 3.30
CA ILE A 120 -4.41 0.41 3.13
C ILE A 120 -5.16 0.66 4.44
N THR A 121 -6.18 1.52 4.39
CA THR A 121 -7.12 1.78 5.49
C THR A 121 -8.50 1.22 5.15
N THR A 122 -9.38 2.03 4.59
CA THR A 122 -10.69 1.57 4.08
C THR A 122 -10.57 0.70 2.84
N GLY A 123 -9.45 0.78 2.12
CA GLY A 123 -9.22 0.08 0.87
C GLY A 123 -9.96 0.69 -0.33
N LYS A 124 -10.55 1.89 -0.18
CA LYS A 124 -11.35 2.52 -1.25
C LYS A 124 -10.56 2.68 -2.54
N SER A 125 -9.36 3.29 -2.51
CA SER A 125 -8.52 3.49 -3.70
C SER A 125 -8.11 2.18 -4.36
N ALA A 126 -7.68 1.20 -3.55
CA ALA A 126 -7.34 -0.12 -4.04
C ALA A 126 -8.54 -0.80 -4.73
N ASN A 127 -9.73 -0.74 -4.12
CA ASN A 127 -10.94 -1.32 -4.69
C ASN A 127 -11.37 -0.64 -5.98
N GLU A 128 -11.27 0.68 -6.07
CA GLU A 128 -11.55 1.42 -7.30
C GLU A 128 -10.60 0.97 -8.44
N CYS A 129 -9.32 0.77 -8.18
CA CYS A 129 -8.39 0.21 -9.16
C CYS A 129 -8.71 -1.25 -9.52
N ILE A 130 -9.13 -2.07 -8.56
CA ILE A 130 -9.55 -3.45 -8.80
C ILE A 130 -10.74 -3.49 -9.75
N ILE A 131 -11.70 -2.58 -9.59
CA ILE A 131 -12.85 -2.47 -10.51
C ILE A 131 -12.38 -2.19 -11.94
N GLU A 132 -11.43 -1.29 -12.13
CA GLU A 132 -10.88 -1.00 -13.47
C GLU A 132 -10.08 -2.18 -14.04
N LEU A 133 -9.28 -2.85 -13.22
CA LEU A 133 -8.55 -4.07 -13.59
C LEU A 133 -9.48 -5.19 -14.03
N ASN A 134 -10.60 -5.37 -13.33
CA ASN A 134 -11.61 -6.37 -13.68
C ASN A 134 -12.25 -6.12 -15.06
N LYS A 135 -12.38 -4.86 -15.50
CA LYS A 135 -12.88 -4.52 -16.85
C LYS A 135 -11.92 -4.99 -17.95
N ILE A 136 -10.62 -5.02 -17.67
CA ILE A 136 -9.59 -5.56 -18.60
C ILE A 136 -9.65 -7.09 -18.63
N GLY A 137 -10.13 -7.72 -17.55
CA GLY A 137 -10.16 -9.18 -17.42
C GLY A 137 -8.82 -9.76 -16.96
N VAL A 138 -8.11 -9.08 -16.08
CA VAL A 138 -6.87 -9.58 -15.48
C VAL A 138 -7.14 -10.63 -14.40
N ASN A 139 -6.12 -11.41 -14.05
CA ASN A 139 -6.13 -12.29 -12.91
C ASN A 139 -5.46 -11.59 -11.71
N LEU A 140 -6.26 -10.98 -10.83
CA LEU A 140 -5.75 -10.34 -9.61
C LEU A 140 -5.35 -11.42 -8.59
N LEU A 141 -4.06 -11.52 -8.30
CA LEU A 141 -3.50 -12.52 -7.39
C LEU A 141 -3.58 -12.10 -5.93
N ALA A 142 -3.29 -10.84 -5.65
CA ALA A 142 -3.29 -10.29 -4.29
C ALA A 142 -3.35 -8.77 -4.29
N THR A 143 -3.72 -8.22 -3.13
CA THR A 143 -3.49 -6.81 -2.78
C THR A 143 -2.39 -6.76 -1.71
N VAL A 144 -1.45 -5.85 -1.88
CA VAL A 144 -0.22 -5.76 -1.09
C VAL A 144 -0.06 -4.33 -0.57
N CYS A 145 0.57 -4.12 0.58
CA CYS A 145 0.92 -2.77 1.05
C CYS A 145 2.15 -2.78 1.97
N LEU A 146 2.72 -1.62 2.21
CA LEU A 146 3.73 -1.47 3.27
C LEU A 146 3.05 -1.53 4.64
N ILE A 147 2.01 -0.74 4.85
CA ILE A 147 1.30 -0.66 6.13
C ILE A 147 -0.16 -1.07 5.96
N ASP A 148 -0.55 -2.12 6.64
CA ASP A 148 -1.95 -2.55 6.77
C ASP A 148 -2.60 -1.88 7.99
N ARG A 149 -3.59 -1.02 7.73
CA ARG A 149 -4.47 -0.39 8.73
C ARG A 149 -5.92 -0.81 8.51
N THR A 150 -6.14 -1.96 7.89
CA THR A 150 -7.50 -2.45 7.64
C THR A 150 -8.20 -2.81 8.94
N ASN A 151 -9.47 -2.58 8.97
CA ASN A 151 -10.39 -2.96 10.04
C ASN A 151 -11.59 -3.73 9.47
N ASN A 152 -12.61 -3.97 10.31
CA ASN A 152 -13.81 -4.71 9.88
C ASN A 152 -14.61 -4.02 8.77
N GLU A 153 -14.47 -2.69 8.61
CA GLU A 153 -15.18 -1.90 7.59
C GLU A 153 -14.40 -1.82 6.27
N SER A 154 -13.13 -2.21 6.26
CA SER A 154 -12.30 -2.15 5.05
C SER A 154 -12.84 -3.09 3.97
N VAL A 155 -12.90 -2.60 2.74
CA VAL A 155 -13.34 -3.41 1.57
C VAL A 155 -12.24 -4.37 1.10
N ILE A 156 -10.98 -4.08 1.38
CA ILE A 156 -9.85 -4.99 1.19
C ILE A 156 -9.64 -5.78 2.47
N LYS A 157 -9.62 -7.09 2.35
CA LYS A 157 -9.39 -8.00 3.48
C LYS A 157 -8.04 -8.69 3.36
N ASN A 158 -7.31 -8.77 4.48
CA ASN A 158 -6.05 -9.50 4.59
C ASN A 158 -5.03 -9.18 3.48
N PRO A 159 -4.66 -7.91 3.26
CA PRO A 159 -3.61 -7.60 2.30
C PRO A 159 -2.27 -8.18 2.78
N ILE A 160 -1.41 -8.60 1.86
CA ILE A 160 -0.03 -8.94 2.19
C ILE A 160 0.69 -7.66 2.60
N SER A 161 1.20 -7.57 3.81
CA SER A 161 1.79 -6.33 4.32
C SER A 161 3.12 -6.55 5.03
N ILE A 162 3.96 -5.51 5.07
CA ILE A 162 5.17 -5.49 5.89
C ILE A 162 4.81 -5.36 7.36
N HIS A 163 3.90 -4.45 7.65
CA HIS A 163 3.49 -4.16 9.02
C HIS A 163 1.99 -3.91 9.12
N LYS A 164 1.36 -4.53 10.13
CA LYS A 164 -0.03 -4.26 10.47
C LYS A 164 -0.08 -3.36 11.69
N LEU A 165 -0.83 -2.26 11.57
CA LEU A 165 -1.08 -1.30 12.62
C LEU A 165 -2.55 -1.36 13.04
N ASP A 166 -2.80 -1.87 14.22
CA ASP A 166 -4.11 -1.79 14.86
C ASP A 166 -4.21 -0.45 15.63
N ILE A 167 -4.74 0.58 14.97
CA ILE A 167 -4.86 1.91 15.55
C ILE A 167 -6.32 2.16 15.88
N PRO A 168 -6.68 2.42 17.13
CA PRO A 168 -8.00 2.92 17.46
C PRO A 168 -8.19 4.30 16.79
N ILE A 169 -9.22 4.42 15.97
CA ILE A 169 -9.67 5.69 15.41
C ILE A 169 -10.73 6.20 16.36
N CYS A 170 -10.49 7.38 16.96
CA CYS A 170 -11.42 7.99 17.89
C CYS A 170 -12.22 9.10 17.20
N ASP A 171 -13.47 9.25 17.57
CA ASP A 171 -14.28 10.42 17.24
C ASP A 171 -13.75 11.66 18.00
N GLU A 172 -14.15 12.86 17.55
CA GLU A 172 -13.57 14.14 17.99
C GLU A 172 -13.50 14.34 19.52
N ASP A 173 -14.42 13.70 20.27
CA ASP A 173 -14.61 13.89 21.72
C ASP A 173 -13.97 12.79 22.60
N SER A 174 -13.25 11.82 22.00
CA SER A 174 -12.87 10.59 22.72
C SER A 174 -11.37 10.27 22.80
N LEU A 175 -10.49 11.24 22.55
CA LEU A 175 -9.07 11.05 22.87
C LEU A 175 -8.88 11.12 24.38
N PRO A 176 -8.23 10.11 25.00
CA PRO A 176 -7.74 10.25 26.35
C PRO A 176 -6.82 11.47 26.44
N ASP A 177 -6.94 12.25 27.50
CA ASP A 177 -6.07 13.41 27.78
C ASP A 177 -4.59 13.04 28.00
N GLU A 178 -4.24 11.73 27.93
CA GLU A 178 -2.92 11.17 28.14
C GLU A 178 -2.45 10.39 26.89
N LEU A 179 -1.92 11.12 25.89
CA LEU A 179 -1.03 10.56 24.84
C LEU A 179 0.04 11.57 24.44
#